data_e154ce84b7a283fe1cc9191b78478f1f
#
_entry.id   e154ce84b7a283fe1cc9191b78478f1f
#
_cell.length_a   1.000
_cell.length_b   1.000
_cell.length_c   1.000
_cell.angle_alpha   90.00
_cell.angle_beta   90.00
_cell.angle_gamma   90.00
#
_symmetry.space_group_name_H-M   'P 1'
#
loop_
_entity.id
_entity.type
_entity.pdbx_description
1 polymer ?
#
loop_
_entity_poly.entity_id
_entity_poly.type
_entity_poly.pdbx_seq_one_letter_code
_entity_poly.pdbx_strand_id
1 'polypeptide(L)'
;MKECKSVCPYDCPDACGLILTVDDNKVIKVRGNREHAFTRGTLCPKMAHYERVIHSSKRLTTPLRRIGKKGIGPDQFTSISWDEALERIVENFNHTINTYGSESILRYSYAGTMGAVNSPAADYFFRCIGATSQDRGICSPAKQAAFKSVYGDTVAIKPQEAQHSDLIILWSLNA
;
A
#
# COMPACT_ATOMS: atom_id res chain seq x y z
N MET A 1 -30.31 3.55 2.95
CA MET A 1 -29.14 3.65 2.08
C MET A 1 -28.66 5.09 1.98
N LYS A 2 -27.36 5.33 2.00
CA LYS A 2 -26.72 6.66 1.92
C LYS A 2 -25.58 6.61 0.90
N GLU A 3 -25.44 7.65 0.07
CA GLU A 3 -24.27 7.82 -0.79
C GLU A 3 -23.23 8.73 -0.13
N CYS A 4 -21.95 8.30 -0.16
CA CYS A 4 -20.82 9.04 0.39
C CYS A 4 -19.73 9.19 -0.68
N LYS A 5 -19.17 10.40 -0.83
CA LYS A 5 -17.97 10.62 -1.65
C LYS A 5 -16.75 10.08 -0.92
N SER A 6 -15.83 9.46 -1.66
CA SER A 6 -14.57 8.92 -1.16
C SER A 6 -13.52 8.94 -2.26
N VAL A 7 -12.33 8.47 -1.96
CA VAL A 7 -11.23 8.32 -2.91
C VAL A 7 -10.72 6.88 -2.92
N CYS A 8 -10.12 6.48 -4.03
CA CYS A 8 -9.50 5.17 -4.17
C CYS A 8 -8.33 5.02 -3.17
N PRO A 9 -8.26 3.92 -2.41
CA PRO A 9 -7.20 3.70 -1.42
C PRO A 9 -5.90 3.19 -2.02
N TYR A 10 -5.85 2.91 -3.32
CA TYR A 10 -4.64 2.43 -3.98
C TYR A 10 -3.66 3.55 -4.28
N ASP A 11 -2.40 3.18 -4.28
CA ASP A 11 -1.26 4.03 -4.62
C ASP A 11 -1.11 4.14 -6.15
N CYS A 12 -1.93 4.99 -6.74
CA CYS A 12 -2.01 5.20 -8.17
C CYS A 12 -2.18 6.70 -8.45
N PRO A 13 -1.48 7.26 -9.46
CA PRO A 13 -1.54 8.69 -9.77
C PRO A 13 -2.93 9.17 -10.19
N ASP A 14 -3.82 8.27 -10.62
CA ASP A 14 -5.18 8.62 -11.03
C ASP A 14 -6.04 9.12 -9.86
N ALA A 15 -5.76 8.67 -8.63
CA ALA A 15 -6.46 9.07 -7.41
C ALA A 15 -7.98 9.11 -7.58
N CYS A 16 -8.57 8.07 -8.19
CA CYS A 16 -9.97 8.04 -8.61
C CYS A 16 -10.94 8.44 -7.51
N GLY A 17 -11.84 9.35 -7.82
CA GLY A 17 -12.97 9.68 -6.96
C GLY A 17 -13.98 8.54 -6.94
N LEU A 18 -14.48 8.19 -5.76
CA LEU A 18 -15.46 7.13 -5.55
C LEU A 18 -16.78 7.67 -5.02
N ILE A 19 -17.86 6.97 -5.32
CA ILE A 19 -19.14 7.06 -4.64
C ILE A 19 -19.41 5.70 -4.00
N LEU A 20 -19.56 5.73 -2.68
CA LEU A 20 -19.88 4.55 -1.87
C LEU A 20 -21.36 4.56 -1.55
N THR A 21 -22.08 3.47 -1.82
CA THR A 21 -23.41 3.26 -1.28
C THR A 21 -23.28 2.52 0.05
N VAL A 22 -23.78 3.12 1.10
CA VAL A 22 -23.71 2.58 2.48
C VAL A 22 -25.11 2.27 2.96
N ASP A 23 -25.27 1.09 3.52
CA ASP A 23 -26.49 0.63 4.18
C ASP A 23 -26.12 -0.06 5.49
N ASP A 24 -26.78 0.32 6.59
CA ASP A 24 -26.48 -0.21 7.93
C ASP A 24 -24.97 -0.28 8.25
N ASN A 25 -24.27 0.85 8.06
CA ASN A 25 -22.81 0.99 8.24
C ASN A 25 -21.94 0.06 7.37
N LYS A 26 -22.50 -0.60 6.37
CA LYS A 26 -21.77 -1.44 5.42
C LYS A 26 -21.71 -0.79 4.04
N VAL A 27 -20.55 -0.79 3.44
CA VAL A 27 -20.40 -0.43 2.02
C VAL A 27 -20.95 -1.58 1.19
N ILE A 28 -22.06 -1.35 0.50
CA ILE A 28 -22.71 -2.36 -0.33
C ILE A 28 -22.43 -2.22 -1.82
N LYS A 29 -21.90 -1.04 -2.23
CA LYS A 29 -21.54 -0.79 -3.62
C LYS A 29 -20.46 0.29 -3.70
N VAL A 30 -19.50 0.08 -4.60
CA VAL A 30 -18.47 1.06 -4.99
C VAL A 30 -18.65 1.39 -6.46
N ARG A 31 -18.65 2.68 -6.81
CA ARG A 31 -18.65 3.17 -8.20
C ARG A 31 -17.78 4.41 -8.35
N GLY A 32 -17.33 4.69 -9.55
CA GLY A 32 -16.57 5.91 -9.85
C GLY A 32 -17.44 7.16 -9.75
N ASN A 33 -16.85 8.23 -9.27
CA ASN A 33 -17.46 9.55 -9.23
C ASN A 33 -17.35 10.22 -10.60
N ARG A 34 -18.49 10.44 -11.28
CA ARG A 34 -18.53 11.11 -12.60
C ARG A 34 -18.07 12.56 -12.56
N GLU A 35 -18.13 13.20 -11.40
CA GLU A 35 -17.65 14.58 -11.19
C GLU A 35 -16.13 14.66 -11.01
N HIS A 36 -15.43 13.52 -10.91
CA HIS A 36 -13.98 13.52 -10.79
C HIS A 36 -13.34 14.03 -12.09
N ALA A 37 -12.52 15.06 -11.98
CA ALA A 37 -12.01 15.83 -13.13
C ALA A 37 -11.23 14.97 -14.14
N PHE A 38 -10.48 13.98 -13.66
CA PHE A 38 -9.63 13.14 -14.51
C PHE A 38 -10.34 11.83 -14.93
N THR A 39 -10.74 10.98 -14.00
CA THR A 39 -11.25 9.64 -14.30
C THR A 39 -12.73 9.61 -14.71
N ARG A 40 -13.50 10.68 -14.45
CA ARG A 40 -14.89 10.89 -14.88
C ARG A 40 -15.81 9.69 -14.66
N GLY A 41 -15.60 8.99 -13.54
CA GLY A 41 -16.37 7.80 -13.16
C GLY A 41 -15.81 6.47 -13.65
N THR A 42 -14.70 6.45 -14.38
CA THR A 42 -14.00 5.22 -14.74
C THR A 42 -13.29 4.65 -13.54
N LEU A 43 -13.38 3.34 -13.36
CA LEU A 43 -12.65 2.59 -12.37
C LEU A 43 -11.92 1.41 -13.02
N CYS A 44 -10.71 1.13 -12.56
CA CYS A 44 -9.98 -0.04 -13.00
C CYS A 44 -10.59 -1.34 -12.41
N PRO A 45 -10.29 -2.52 -12.98
CA PRO A 45 -10.83 -3.79 -12.50
C PRO A 45 -10.55 -4.10 -11.02
N LYS A 46 -9.46 -3.57 -10.45
CA LYS A 46 -9.12 -3.74 -9.02
C LYS A 46 -10.17 -3.13 -8.08
N MET A 47 -10.86 -2.09 -8.53
CA MET A 47 -11.90 -1.41 -7.76
C MET A 47 -13.31 -1.96 -8.04
N ALA A 48 -13.47 -2.77 -9.09
CA ALA A 48 -14.72 -3.45 -9.35
C ALA A 48 -15.05 -4.38 -8.19
N HIS A 49 -16.22 -4.18 -7.56
CA HIS A 49 -16.66 -4.95 -6.40
C HIS A 49 -15.72 -4.92 -5.18
N TYR A 50 -15.04 -3.78 -4.96
CA TYR A 50 -14.11 -3.65 -3.83
C TYR A 50 -14.79 -3.82 -2.46
N GLU A 51 -16.09 -3.59 -2.37
CA GLU A 51 -16.91 -3.91 -1.18
C GLU A 51 -16.77 -5.38 -0.75
N ARG A 52 -16.59 -6.32 -1.70
CA ARG A 52 -16.40 -7.75 -1.40
C ARG A 52 -15.06 -8.01 -0.70
N VAL A 53 -14.03 -7.21 -1.00
CA VAL A 53 -12.73 -7.30 -0.34
C VAL A 53 -12.85 -6.81 1.10
N ILE A 54 -13.53 -5.69 1.30
CA ILE A 54 -13.71 -5.08 2.63
C ILE A 54 -14.50 -6.01 3.56
N HIS A 55 -15.56 -6.60 3.07
CA HIS A 55 -16.48 -7.44 3.85
C HIS A 55 -16.25 -8.95 3.69
N SER A 56 -15.11 -9.34 3.13
CA SER A 56 -14.76 -10.75 2.99
C SER A 56 -14.64 -11.44 4.36
N SER A 57 -15.25 -12.62 4.50
CA SER A 57 -15.07 -13.45 5.69
C SER A 57 -13.62 -13.95 5.88
N LYS A 58 -12.82 -13.88 4.82
CA LYS A 58 -11.38 -14.21 4.86
C LYS A 58 -10.49 -13.02 5.26
N ARG A 59 -11.08 -11.84 5.45
CA ARG A 59 -10.32 -10.67 5.87
C ARG A 59 -9.83 -10.85 7.30
N LEU A 60 -8.55 -10.62 7.53
CA LEU A 60 -7.98 -10.61 8.87
C LEU A 60 -8.42 -9.36 9.62
N THR A 61 -9.07 -9.54 10.76
CA THR A 61 -9.56 -8.46 11.63
C THR A 61 -8.83 -8.38 12.96
N THR A 62 -7.99 -9.37 13.24
CA THR A 62 -7.16 -9.45 14.45
C THR A 62 -5.73 -9.85 14.07
N PRO A 63 -4.72 -9.53 14.89
CA PRO A 63 -3.39 -10.07 14.70
C PRO A 63 -3.38 -11.59 14.75
N LEU A 64 -2.48 -12.20 14.01
CA LEU A 64 -2.31 -13.65 13.97
C LEU A 64 -0.91 -14.03 14.43
N ARG A 65 -0.83 -14.98 15.38
CA ARG A 65 0.41 -15.60 15.82
C ARG A 65 0.59 -16.96 15.17
N ARG A 66 1.76 -17.21 14.61
CA ARG A 66 2.11 -18.55 14.14
C ARG A 66 2.29 -19.51 15.31
N ILE A 67 1.66 -20.68 15.20
CA ILE A 67 1.75 -21.77 16.19
C ILE A 67 2.44 -23.03 15.62
N GLY A 68 2.67 -23.09 14.31
CA GLY A 68 3.25 -24.24 13.65
C GLY A 68 4.46 -23.90 12.76
N LYS A 69 4.92 -24.86 11.99
CA LYS A 69 6.09 -24.76 11.12
C LYS A 69 5.88 -23.74 9.99
N LYS A 70 6.95 -23.04 9.62
CA LYS A 70 6.94 -22.15 8.44
C LYS A 70 6.66 -22.95 7.17
N GLY A 71 5.94 -22.34 6.22
CA GLY A 71 5.64 -22.95 4.91
C GLY A 71 4.42 -23.90 4.87
N ILE A 72 3.77 -24.13 6.01
CA ILE A 72 2.54 -24.92 6.09
C ILE A 72 1.36 -23.95 6.27
N GLY A 73 0.33 -24.11 5.47
CA GLY A 73 -0.85 -23.29 5.28
C GLY A 73 -1.46 -22.48 6.43
N PRO A 74 -2.67 -21.94 6.25
CA PRO A 74 -3.27 -20.98 7.16
C PRO A 74 -3.61 -21.54 8.55
N ASP A 75 -3.80 -22.85 8.68
CA ASP A 75 -4.14 -23.52 9.95
C ASP A 75 -3.02 -23.48 11.00
N GLN A 76 -1.85 -22.96 10.61
CA GLN A 76 -0.70 -22.76 11.51
C GLN A 76 -0.72 -21.43 12.24
N PHE A 77 -1.83 -20.71 12.20
CA PHE A 77 -1.99 -19.42 12.86
C PHE A 77 -3.17 -19.43 13.82
N THR A 78 -3.04 -18.69 14.92
CA THR A 78 -4.13 -18.43 15.86
C THR A 78 -4.30 -16.92 16.06
N SER A 79 -5.53 -16.48 16.28
CA SER A 79 -5.81 -15.08 16.61
C SER A 79 -5.29 -14.75 18.00
N ILE A 80 -4.73 -13.56 18.14
CA ILE A 80 -4.26 -12.99 19.42
C ILE A 80 -4.80 -11.54 19.54
N SER A 81 -4.71 -10.98 20.75
CA SER A 81 -5.02 -9.56 20.96
C SER A 81 -3.94 -8.64 20.39
N TRP A 82 -4.28 -7.37 20.21
CA TRP A 82 -3.28 -6.36 19.85
C TRP A 82 -2.24 -6.16 20.97
N ASP A 83 -2.64 -6.23 22.23
CA ASP A 83 -1.73 -6.09 23.36
C ASP A 83 -0.70 -7.23 23.36
N GLU A 84 -1.15 -8.49 23.23
CA GLU A 84 -0.24 -9.63 23.10
C GLU A 84 0.70 -9.48 21.88
N ALA A 85 0.19 -9.01 20.75
CA ALA A 85 1.02 -8.82 19.56
C ALA A 85 2.12 -7.76 19.79
N LEU A 86 1.78 -6.63 20.40
CA LEU A 86 2.70 -5.54 20.70
C LEU A 86 3.74 -5.94 21.74
N GLU A 87 3.33 -6.59 22.81
CA GLU A 87 4.23 -7.11 23.86
C GLU A 87 5.30 -8.02 23.25
N ARG A 88 4.89 -8.98 22.42
CA ARG A 88 5.82 -9.91 21.76
C ARG A 88 6.77 -9.21 20.78
N ILE A 89 6.30 -8.18 20.05
CA ILE A 89 7.16 -7.39 19.18
C ILE A 89 8.21 -6.64 19.99
N VAL A 90 7.81 -5.99 21.08
CA VAL A 90 8.71 -5.25 21.98
C VAL A 90 9.74 -6.18 22.63
N GLU A 91 9.31 -7.32 23.16
CA GLU A 91 10.21 -8.33 23.73
C GLU A 91 11.26 -8.80 22.71
N ASN A 92 10.84 -9.13 21.48
CA ASN A 92 11.76 -9.59 20.44
C ASN A 92 12.71 -8.48 19.98
N PHE A 93 12.23 -7.25 19.84
CA PHE A 93 13.10 -6.12 19.49
C PHE A 93 14.12 -5.85 20.59
N ASN A 94 13.71 -5.80 21.85
CA ASN A 94 14.61 -5.61 22.98
C ASN A 94 15.64 -6.74 23.08
N HIS A 95 15.23 -7.99 22.92
CA HIS A 95 16.14 -9.13 22.89
C HIS A 95 17.17 -9.00 21.74
N THR A 96 16.71 -8.68 20.57
CA THR A 96 17.57 -8.53 19.38
C THR A 96 18.56 -7.38 19.54
N ILE A 97 18.08 -6.22 20.01
CA ILE A 97 18.92 -5.03 20.23
C ILE A 97 19.98 -5.32 21.30
N ASN A 98 19.60 -5.94 22.42
CA ASN A 98 20.51 -6.24 23.52
C ASN A 98 21.55 -7.33 23.17
N THR A 99 21.20 -8.24 22.25
CA THR A 99 22.06 -9.37 21.88
C THR A 99 22.97 -9.05 20.68
N TYR A 100 22.45 -8.34 19.69
CA TYR A 100 23.12 -8.18 18.40
C TYR A 100 23.31 -6.72 17.97
N GLY A 101 22.80 -5.75 18.73
CA GLY A 101 22.75 -4.32 18.35
C GLY A 101 21.53 -3.99 17.52
N SER A 102 21.15 -2.70 17.51
CA SER A 102 19.96 -2.21 16.77
C SER A 102 20.11 -2.34 15.27
N GLU A 103 21.33 -2.27 14.74
CA GLU A 103 21.64 -2.42 13.32
C GLU A 103 21.31 -3.82 12.77
N SER A 104 21.15 -4.83 13.64
CA SER A 104 20.71 -6.18 13.24
C SER A 104 19.24 -6.22 12.79
N ILE A 105 18.47 -5.18 13.09
CA ILE A 105 17.09 -5.01 12.62
C ILE A 105 17.10 -4.26 11.29
N LEU A 106 16.67 -4.91 10.23
CA LEU A 106 16.50 -4.31 8.91
C LEU A 106 15.01 -4.10 8.62
N ARG A 107 14.60 -2.84 8.48
CA ARG A 107 13.29 -2.52 7.94
C ARG A 107 13.28 -2.73 6.43
N TYR A 108 12.52 -3.71 5.96
CA TYR A 108 12.30 -3.95 4.53
C TYR A 108 10.93 -3.42 4.12
N SER A 109 10.89 -2.41 3.25
CA SER A 109 9.64 -1.83 2.76
C SER A 109 9.77 -1.35 1.32
N TYR A 110 8.71 -1.56 0.55
CA TYR A 110 8.55 -1.05 -0.80
C TYR A 110 7.16 -0.44 -1.00
N ALA A 111 6.85 -0.07 -2.25
CA ALA A 111 5.58 0.53 -2.60
C ALA A 111 4.37 -0.31 -2.15
N GLY A 112 3.34 0.36 -1.84
CA GLY A 112 2.04 -0.09 -1.37
C GLY A 112 1.25 1.17 -1.11
N THR A 113 0.46 1.23 -0.06
CA THR A 113 -0.19 2.48 0.35
C THR A 113 0.86 3.43 0.91
N MET A 114 1.32 4.38 0.09
CA MET A 114 2.37 5.35 0.43
C MET A 114 1.78 6.69 0.88
N GLY A 115 0.77 6.66 1.74
CA GLY A 115 0.21 7.86 2.34
C GLY A 115 1.27 8.68 3.08
N ALA A 116 1.12 10.01 3.06
CA ALA A 116 2.08 10.95 3.65
C ALA A 116 2.32 10.75 5.16
N VAL A 117 1.41 10.11 5.85
CA VAL A 117 1.55 9.76 7.28
C VAL A 117 2.07 8.35 7.46
N ASN A 118 1.50 7.38 6.76
CA ASN A 118 1.79 5.96 6.98
C ASN A 118 3.23 5.57 6.61
N SER A 119 3.72 6.05 5.48
CA SER A 119 5.07 5.70 5.01
C SER A 119 6.17 6.31 5.88
N PRO A 120 6.18 7.63 6.16
CA PRO A 120 7.20 8.23 7.02
C PRO A 120 7.15 7.78 8.48
N ALA A 121 5.95 7.49 9.03
CA ALA A 121 5.82 7.06 10.42
C ALA A 121 6.62 5.81 10.73
N ALA A 122 6.59 4.82 9.85
CA ALA A 122 7.41 3.61 10.00
C ALA A 122 8.91 3.91 9.84
N ASP A 123 9.32 4.76 8.88
CA ASP A 123 10.71 5.18 8.73
C ASP A 123 11.22 5.88 9.99
N TYR A 124 10.40 6.77 10.56
CA TYR A 124 10.73 7.48 11.79
C TYR A 124 10.92 6.53 12.97
N PHE A 125 9.97 5.61 13.18
CA PHE A 125 10.05 4.62 14.26
C PHE A 125 11.35 3.80 14.19
N PHE A 126 11.67 3.23 13.03
CA PHE A 126 12.87 2.39 12.87
C PHE A 126 14.17 3.18 13.03
N ARG A 127 14.20 4.45 12.62
CA ARG A 127 15.34 5.35 12.88
C ARG A 127 15.49 5.64 14.38
N CYS A 128 14.40 5.86 15.11
CA CYS A 128 14.45 6.12 16.55
C CYS A 128 15.05 4.96 17.34
N ILE A 129 14.84 3.73 16.93
CA ILE A 129 15.44 2.55 17.59
C ILE A 129 16.84 2.21 17.03
N GLY A 130 17.38 2.97 16.09
CA GLY A 130 18.71 2.76 15.50
C GLY A 130 18.79 1.58 14.53
N ALA A 131 17.67 1.16 13.94
CA ALA A 131 17.64 0.05 12.98
C ALA A 131 18.32 0.42 11.65
N THR A 132 18.83 -0.59 10.95
CA THR A 132 19.43 -0.42 9.63
C THR A 132 18.41 0.10 8.60
N SER A 133 18.82 1.13 7.86
CA SER A 133 18.02 1.68 6.78
C SER A 133 18.23 0.88 5.49
N GLN A 134 17.12 0.56 4.82
CA GLN A 134 17.17 -0.08 3.51
C GLN A 134 17.57 0.91 2.41
N ASP A 135 18.55 0.56 1.59
CA ASP A 135 18.74 1.21 0.29
C ASP A 135 17.71 0.65 -0.72
N ARG A 136 16.87 1.56 -1.24
CA ARG A 136 15.76 1.20 -2.13
C ARG A 136 16.23 1.19 -3.58
N GLY A 137 16.82 0.07 -4.05
CA GLY A 137 17.39 -0.07 -5.38
C GLY A 137 16.51 -0.75 -6.45
N ILE A 138 15.51 -1.56 -6.06
CA ILE A 138 14.87 -2.52 -6.97
C ILE A 138 13.86 -1.89 -7.93
N CYS A 139 13.05 -0.90 -7.50
CA CYS A 139 11.92 -0.37 -8.28
C CYS A 139 12.26 0.96 -8.97
N SER A 140 12.05 2.09 -8.29
CA SER A 140 12.18 3.43 -8.86
C SER A 140 13.62 3.89 -9.16
N PRO A 141 14.63 3.56 -8.37
CA PRO A 141 15.98 4.10 -8.59
C PRO A 141 16.59 3.74 -9.93
N ALA A 142 16.42 2.50 -10.40
CA ALA A 142 16.90 2.09 -11.73
C ALA A 142 16.23 2.91 -12.86
N LYS A 143 14.91 3.08 -12.75
CA LYS A 143 14.15 3.94 -13.68
C LYS A 143 14.63 5.39 -13.61
N GLN A 144 14.81 5.95 -12.42
CA GLN A 144 15.28 7.32 -12.25
C GLN A 144 16.70 7.52 -12.81
N ALA A 145 17.60 6.55 -12.59
CA ALA A 145 18.95 6.59 -13.17
C ALA A 145 18.90 6.59 -14.70
N ALA A 146 18.07 5.75 -15.30
CA ALA A 146 17.87 5.71 -16.75
C ALA A 146 17.29 7.04 -17.28
N PHE A 147 16.28 7.59 -16.65
CA PHE A 147 15.73 8.90 -17.03
C PHE A 147 16.77 10.01 -16.95
N LYS A 148 17.52 10.08 -15.85
CA LYS A 148 18.58 11.09 -15.65
C LYS A 148 19.69 10.96 -16.69
N SER A 149 20.05 9.75 -17.11
CA SER A 149 21.10 9.57 -18.12
C SER A 149 20.70 10.08 -19.50
N VAL A 150 19.40 10.12 -19.82
CA VAL A 150 18.89 10.56 -21.12
C VAL A 150 18.41 12.02 -21.10
N TYR A 151 17.70 12.40 -20.04
CA TYR A 151 17.01 13.70 -19.96
C TYR A 151 17.63 14.67 -18.95
N GLY A 152 18.66 14.25 -18.21
CA GLY A 152 19.28 15.07 -17.17
C GLY A 152 18.51 15.13 -15.84
N ASP A 153 17.21 14.89 -15.85
CA ASP A 153 16.35 14.85 -14.67
C ASP A 153 15.19 13.85 -14.84
N THR A 154 14.49 13.56 -13.74
CA THR A 154 13.29 12.72 -13.75
C THR A 154 12.07 13.56 -14.11
N VAL A 155 11.78 13.66 -15.42
CA VAL A 155 10.62 14.39 -15.93
C VAL A 155 9.49 13.42 -16.22
N ALA A 156 8.26 13.79 -15.90
CA ALA A 156 7.07 13.06 -16.28
C ALA A 156 6.01 14.03 -16.80
N ILE A 157 5.29 13.62 -17.83
CA ILE A 157 4.12 14.33 -18.32
C ILE A 157 2.93 14.11 -17.38
N LYS A 158 2.00 15.05 -17.36
CA LYS A 158 0.70 14.81 -16.71
C LYS A 158 -0.08 13.79 -17.55
N PRO A 159 -0.84 12.87 -16.91
CA PRO A 159 -1.63 11.88 -17.66
C PRO A 159 -2.55 12.50 -18.73
N GLN A 160 -3.06 13.71 -18.48
CA GLN A 160 -3.92 14.45 -19.43
C GLN A 160 -3.20 14.83 -20.73
N GLU A 161 -1.88 14.97 -20.71
CA GLU A 161 -1.09 15.32 -21.90
C GLU A 161 -1.05 14.18 -22.92
N ALA A 162 -1.34 12.95 -22.50
CA ALA A 162 -1.41 11.81 -23.42
C ALA A 162 -2.43 12.01 -24.57
N GLN A 163 -3.50 12.78 -24.34
CA GLN A 163 -4.49 13.09 -25.37
C GLN A 163 -3.94 13.92 -26.55
N HIS A 164 -2.77 14.55 -26.38
CA HIS A 164 -2.13 15.38 -27.40
C HIS A 164 -1.04 14.62 -28.17
N SER A 165 -0.90 13.30 -27.92
CA SER A 165 0.09 12.45 -28.57
C SER A 165 -0.52 11.76 -29.79
N ASP A 166 0.18 11.79 -30.93
CA ASP A 166 -0.23 11.06 -32.12
C ASP A 166 0.02 9.55 -32.01
N LEU A 167 0.96 9.15 -31.14
CA LEU A 167 1.29 7.75 -30.88
C LEU A 167 1.53 7.54 -29.39
N ILE A 168 0.84 6.56 -28.80
CA ILE A 168 1.02 6.13 -27.42
C ILE A 168 1.51 4.69 -27.41
N ILE A 169 2.69 4.45 -26.85
CA ILE A 169 3.26 3.10 -26.72
C ILE A 169 3.06 2.63 -25.27
N LEU A 170 2.25 1.59 -25.07
CA LEU A 170 2.04 0.93 -23.80
C LEU A 170 3.05 -0.23 -23.67
N TRP A 171 4.10 -0.03 -22.88
CA TRP A 171 5.15 -1.03 -22.68
C TRP A 171 5.08 -1.62 -21.29
N SER A 172 4.65 -2.88 -21.17
CA SER A 172 4.46 -3.57 -19.88
C SER A 172 3.61 -2.77 -18.89
N LEU A 173 2.67 -1.98 -19.39
CA LEU A 173 1.76 -1.19 -18.60
C LEU A 173 0.42 -1.92 -18.47
N ASN A 174 -0.04 -2.07 -17.22
CA ASN A 174 -1.36 -2.59 -16.91
C ASN A 174 -2.22 -1.44 -16.37
N ALA A 175 -2.77 -0.67 -17.28
CA ALA A 175 -3.62 0.48 -16.97
C ALA A 175 -5.07 0.07 -16.71
#